data_8190c52e7760ada88adb9ac2aaef27b4
#
_entry.id   8190c52e7760ada88adb9ac2aaef27b4
#
_cell.length_a   1.000
_cell.length_b   1.000
_cell.length_c   1.000
_cell.angle_alpha   90.00
_cell.angle_beta   90.00
_cell.angle_gamma   90.00
#
_symmetry.space_group_name_H-M   'P 1'
#
loop_
_entity.id
_entity.type
_entity.pdbx_description
1 polymer ?
#
loop_
_entity_poly.entity_id
_entity_poly.type
_entity_poly.pdbx_seq_one_letter_code
_entity_poly.pdbx_strand_id
1 'polypeptide(L)'
;MSTTRFLTGITTTGTPHLGNYVGSIRPSVQASLRPGVQSFYFLADYHALIKCEDPVRIQRSTLEIAASWLAAGLDPEKVVFYRQSDIPEIPELTWLLTCVTGKGLLNRAHAYKAAQDKNQAAGREQDDGVTAGLFMYPVLMGADILMFKAHKVPVGRDQVQHIEMARDMGASFNHLYGEHFVLPEAVIDEHVATLPGLDGRKMSKSYDNTIPLFCSREQLRKLIQGIVTDSRAPGEPKDTEGSALFQIYQAFATPEQTEALRQAYAAGIAWGDAKQQLFEHVDGIVAPLRERYEALIQDPARIEATLLAGAQRAREMATPFLRELRAAVGLRSLAQGSSNAKTAKAAKTALPAFKQYREKDGKFYFKLVAADGRLLLQSTGFDAPKDAGQAIALLQREGLGAPDARYTLAQGVAQAEVQVALQ
;
A
#
# COMPACT_ATOMS: atom_id res chain seq x y z
N MET A 1 -18.87 8.20 -16.28
CA MET A 1 -18.41 7.08 -15.45
C MET A 1 -17.24 7.57 -14.61
N SER A 2 -17.20 7.33 -13.31
CA SER A 2 -16.08 7.74 -12.46
C SER A 2 -14.84 6.89 -12.82
N THR A 3 -13.72 7.55 -13.09
CA THR A 3 -12.46 6.87 -13.38
C THR A 3 -11.90 6.22 -12.12
N THR A 4 -11.66 4.91 -12.14
CA THR A 4 -11.03 4.20 -11.02
C THR A 4 -9.51 4.39 -11.07
N ARG A 5 -8.92 4.86 -9.96
CA ARG A 5 -7.47 5.06 -9.85
C ARG A 5 -6.81 3.86 -9.21
N PHE A 6 -5.78 3.37 -9.88
CA PHE A 6 -4.89 2.33 -9.40
C PHE A 6 -3.51 2.93 -9.12
N LEU A 7 -2.88 2.50 -8.04
CA LEU A 7 -1.51 2.89 -7.71
C LEU A 7 -0.65 1.65 -7.45
N THR A 8 0.50 1.61 -8.09
CA THR A 8 1.48 0.53 -7.94
C THR A 8 2.86 1.09 -7.64
N GLY A 9 3.39 0.77 -6.48
CA GLY A 9 4.78 1.04 -6.12
C GLY A 9 5.71 -0.02 -6.68
N ILE A 10 6.78 0.41 -7.32
CA ILE A 10 7.79 -0.46 -7.92
C ILE A 10 9.07 -0.32 -7.11
N THR A 11 9.45 -1.38 -6.39
CA THR A 11 10.68 -1.39 -5.60
C THR A 11 11.91 -1.27 -6.50
N THR A 12 12.79 -0.33 -6.23
CA THR A 12 14.02 -0.07 -7.00
C THR A 12 15.23 -0.83 -6.43
N THR A 13 15.06 -2.11 -6.08
CA THR A 13 16.13 -2.96 -5.55
C THR A 13 16.43 -4.14 -6.46
N GLY A 14 17.57 -4.05 -7.15
CA GLY A 14 18.12 -5.11 -8.00
C GLY A 14 17.36 -5.36 -9.30
N THR A 15 17.97 -6.16 -10.20
CA THR A 15 17.49 -6.45 -11.55
C THR A 15 16.23 -7.34 -11.53
N PRO A 16 15.20 -7.07 -12.35
CA PRO A 16 14.04 -7.95 -12.47
C PRO A 16 14.40 -9.33 -13.05
N HIS A 17 13.68 -10.35 -12.62
CA HIS A 17 13.77 -11.71 -13.12
C HIS A 17 12.46 -12.17 -13.76
N LEU A 18 12.43 -13.33 -14.44
CA LEU A 18 11.24 -13.84 -15.12
C LEU A 18 10.02 -13.93 -14.20
N GLY A 19 10.21 -14.27 -12.91
CA GLY A 19 9.14 -14.29 -11.93
C GLY A 19 8.52 -12.90 -11.67
N ASN A 20 9.33 -11.82 -11.67
CA ASN A 20 8.80 -10.47 -11.56
C ASN A 20 8.02 -10.07 -12.83
N TYR A 21 8.49 -10.47 -14.00
CA TYR A 21 7.79 -10.20 -15.24
C TYR A 21 6.41 -10.84 -15.28
N VAL A 22 6.32 -12.14 -15.02
CA VAL A 22 5.06 -12.88 -15.05
C VAL A 22 4.14 -12.49 -13.90
N GLY A 23 4.69 -12.33 -12.69
CA GLY A 23 3.91 -12.11 -11.49
C GLY A 23 3.50 -10.66 -11.23
N SER A 24 4.16 -9.67 -11.87
CA SER A 24 3.88 -8.27 -11.60
C SER A 24 3.90 -7.39 -12.84
N ILE A 25 5.02 -7.36 -13.59
CA ILE A 25 5.20 -6.38 -14.66
C ILE A 25 4.15 -6.57 -15.76
N ARG A 26 4.07 -7.77 -16.35
CA ARG A 26 3.14 -8.09 -17.43
C ARG A 26 1.67 -7.87 -17.06
N PRO A 27 1.16 -8.39 -15.91
CA PRO A 27 -0.21 -8.13 -15.49
C PRO A 27 -0.52 -6.66 -15.27
N SER A 28 0.41 -5.91 -14.68
CA SER A 28 0.25 -4.48 -14.41
C SER A 28 0.19 -3.67 -15.72
N VAL A 29 1.07 -3.96 -16.68
CA VAL A 29 1.05 -3.33 -18.01
C VAL A 29 -0.29 -3.61 -18.70
N GLN A 30 -0.77 -4.86 -18.68
CA GLN A 30 -2.08 -5.21 -19.26
C GLN A 30 -3.24 -4.51 -18.55
N ALA A 31 -3.20 -4.43 -17.23
CA ALA A 31 -4.24 -3.75 -16.44
C ALA A 31 -4.30 -2.25 -16.73
N SER A 32 -3.16 -1.61 -17.00
CA SER A 32 -3.07 -0.17 -17.31
C SER A 32 -3.76 0.22 -18.62
N LEU A 33 -3.96 -0.74 -19.52
CA LEU A 33 -4.60 -0.53 -20.82
C LEU A 33 -6.14 -0.63 -20.78
N ARG A 34 -6.72 -1.01 -19.63
CA ARG A 34 -8.17 -1.20 -19.49
C ARG A 34 -8.91 0.14 -19.56
N PRO A 35 -10.07 0.22 -20.26
CA PRO A 35 -10.88 1.43 -20.28
C PRO A 35 -11.39 1.83 -18.89
N GLY A 36 -11.49 3.15 -18.61
CA GLY A 36 -12.02 3.66 -17.34
C GLY A 36 -11.04 3.55 -16.16
N VAL A 37 -9.79 3.19 -16.42
CA VAL A 37 -8.72 3.10 -15.41
C VAL A 37 -7.72 4.25 -15.59
N GLN A 38 -7.35 4.88 -14.49
CA GLN A 38 -6.20 5.79 -14.41
C GLN A 38 -5.14 5.14 -13.53
N SER A 39 -3.99 4.83 -14.11
CA SER A 39 -2.91 4.11 -13.43
C SER A 39 -1.74 5.02 -13.09
N PHE A 40 -1.29 4.92 -11.85
CA PHE A 40 -0.09 5.55 -11.32
C PHE A 40 0.93 4.46 -11.01
N TYR A 41 2.10 4.55 -11.62
CA TYR A 41 3.22 3.65 -11.38
C TYR A 41 4.42 4.48 -10.92
N PHE A 42 4.96 4.18 -9.76
CA PHE A 42 6.10 4.93 -9.25
C PHE A 42 7.26 4.05 -8.84
N LEU A 43 8.45 4.55 -9.09
CA LEU A 43 9.70 3.96 -8.62
C LEU A 43 9.93 4.40 -7.18
N ALA A 44 9.89 3.44 -6.26
CA ALA A 44 9.92 3.67 -4.81
C ALA A 44 11.35 3.85 -4.29
N ASP A 45 12.04 4.90 -4.73
CA ASP A 45 13.44 5.15 -4.42
C ASP A 45 13.66 5.63 -2.97
N TYR A 46 12.75 6.40 -2.37
CA TYR A 46 12.81 6.68 -0.93
C TYR A 46 12.67 5.41 -0.09
N HIS A 47 11.80 4.47 -0.48
CA HIS A 47 11.68 3.19 0.22
C HIS A 47 12.95 2.34 0.09
N ALA A 48 13.71 2.50 -1.00
CA ALA A 48 14.98 1.79 -1.18
C ALA A 48 16.02 2.18 -0.12
N LEU A 49 16.03 3.43 0.36
CA LEU A 49 16.94 3.95 1.37
C LEU A 49 16.84 3.20 2.72
N ILE A 50 15.71 2.52 2.98
CA ILE A 50 15.51 1.76 4.22
C ILE A 50 16.47 0.56 4.32
N LYS A 51 16.87 0.01 3.16
CA LYS A 51 17.64 -1.24 3.07
C LYS A 51 18.91 -1.13 2.25
N CYS A 52 19.17 -0.01 1.61
CA CYS A 52 20.31 0.18 0.72
C CYS A 52 20.99 1.51 1.01
N GLU A 53 22.25 1.45 1.41
CA GLU A 53 23.09 2.61 1.71
C GLU A 53 24.03 2.97 0.54
N ASP A 54 24.04 2.15 -0.52
CA ASP A 54 24.88 2.37 -1.70
C ASP A 54 24.15 3.23 -2.74
N PRO A 55 24.56 4.51 -2.93
CA PRO A 55 23.90 5.43 -3.85
C PRO A 55 24.02 5.00 -5.32
N VAL A 56 25.15 4.38 -5.69
CA VAL A 56 25.38 3.90 -7.06
C VAL A 56 24.42 2.77 -7.39
N ARG A 57 24.23 1.85 -6.44
CA ARG A 57 23.27 0.76 -6.58
C ARG A 57 21.84 1.25 -6.67
N ILE A 58 21.44 2.25 -5.88
CA ILE A 58 20.08 2.83 -5.94
C ILE A 58 19.84 3.46 -7.30
N GLN A 59 20.77 4.31 -7.76
CA GLN A 59 20.67 4.98 -9.06
C GLN A 59 20.60 3.97 -10.21
N ARG A 60 21.50 2.98 -10.21
CA ARG A 60 21.51 1.92 -11.24
C ARG A 60 20.24 1.10 -11.23
N SER A 61 19.77 0.67 -10.06
CA SER A 61 18.53 -0.11 -9.95
C SER A 61 17.31 0.69 -10.41
N THR A 62 17.25 1.98 -10.10
CA THR A 62 16.16 2.85 -10.57
C THR A 62 16.12 2.91 -12.08
N LEU A 63 17.29 3.10 -12.73
CA LEU A 63 17.41 3.11 -14.19
C LEU A 63 16.99 1.76 -14.82
N GLU A 64 17.55 0.64 -14.32
CA GLU A 64 17.28 -0.71 -14.84
C GLU A 64 15.80 -1.10 -14.67
N ILE A 65 15.18 -0.74 -13.55
CA ILE A 65 13.76 -1.01 -13.30
C ILE A 65 12.87 -0.16 -14.22
N ALA A 66 13.17 1.14 -14.36
CA ALA A 66 12.43 2.01 -15.29
C ALA A 66 12.49 1.49 -16.72
N ALA A 67 13.71 1.18 -17.21
CA ALA A 67 13.92 0.58 -18.51
C ALA A 67 13.15 -0.72 -18.69
N SER A 68 13.09 -1.56 -17.64
CA SER A 68 12.40 -2.86 -17.68
C SER A 68 10.89 -2.70 -17.88
N TRP A 69 10.26 -1.78 -17.16
CA TRP A 69 8.83 -1.53 -17.29
C TRP A 69 8.46 -0.94 -18.65
N LEU A 70 9.25 0.02 -19.14
CA LEU A 70 9.07 0.61 -20.46
C LEU A 70 9.29 -0.42 -21.57
N ALA A 71 10.33 -1.26 -21.47
CA ALA A 71 10.61 -2.32 -22.42
C ALA A 71 9.51 -3.38 -22.45
N ALA A 72 8.91 -3.68 -21.28
CA ALA A 72 7.79 -4.60 -21.17
C ALA A 72 6.47 -4.05 -21.73
N GLY A 73 6.43 -2.80 -22.17
CA GLY A 73 5.31 -2.18 -22.87
C GLY A 73 4.46 -1.25 -22.00
N LEU A 74 4.98 -0.78 -20.84
CA LEU A 74 4.33 0.30 -20.10
C LEU A 74 4.32 1.55 -20.99
N ASP A 75 3.13 2.08 -21.28
CA ASP A 75 2.92 3.25 -22.13
C ASP A 75 2.88 4.52 -21.25
N PRO A 76 3.96 5.33 -21.24
CA PRO A 76 4.04 6.51 -20.39
C PRO A 76 3.06 7.62 -20.80
N GLU A 77 2.43 7.56 -21.96
CA GLU A 77 1.38 8.50 -22.36
C GLU A 77 0.02 8.13 -21.73
N LYS A 78 -0.20 6.85 -21.46
CA LYS A 78 -1.46 6.35 -20.87
C LYS A 78 -1.42 6.24 -19.36
N VAL A 79 -0.23 6.11 -18.76
CA VAL A 79 -0.05 5.98 -17.32
C VAL A 79 0.75 7.15 -16.76
N VAL A 80 0.56 7.47 -15.49
CA VAL A 80 1.41 8.42 -14.78
C VAL A 80 2.58 7.62 -14.21
N PHE A 81 3.72 7.67 -14.92
CA PHE A 81 4.93 6.92 -14.55
C PHE A 81 6.02 7.87 -14.06
N TYR A 82 6.43 7.75 -12.80
CA TYR A 82 7.31 8.72 -12.15
C TYR A 82 8.22 8.07 -11.11
N ARG A 83 9.21 8.81 -10.66
CA ARG A 83 10.08 8.49 -9.53
C ARG A 83 9.53 9.17 -8.28
N GLN A 84 9.44 8.46 -7.16
CA GLN A 84 8.86 8.94 -5.90
C GLN A 84 9.55 10.24 -5.44
N SER A 85 10.88 10.30 -5.52
CA SER A 85 11.66 11.47 -5.12
C SER A 85 11.43 12.73 -5.95
N ASP A 86 10.81 12.62 -7.13
CA ASP A 86 10.42 13.76 -7.95
C ASP A 86 9.12 14.43 -7.49
N ILE A 87 8.46 13.89 -6.45
CA ILE A 87 7.22 14.39 -5.87
C ILE A 87 7.48 14.92 -4.45
N PRO A 88 7.97 16.15 -4.29
CA PRO A 88 8.30 16.72 -2.99
C PRO A 88 7.09 16.87 -2.05
N GLU A 89 5.89 16.77 -2.58
CA GLU A 89 4.64 16.79 -1.83
C GLU A 89 4.47 15.51 -0.96
N ILE A 90 5.03 14.37 -1.34
CA ILE A 90 4.91 13.10 -0.62
C ILE A 90 5.59 13.14 0.76
N PRO A 91 6.85 13.57 0.91
CA PRO A 91 7.47 13.75 2.23
C PRO A 91 6.70 14.69 3.15
N GLU A 92 6.13 15.75 2.62
CA GLU A 92 5.32 16.66 3.42
C GLU A 92 4.01 16.01 3.87
N LEU A 93 3.31 15.31 2.98
CA LEU A 93 2.14 14.54 3.36
C LEU A 93 2.48 13.47 4.40
N THR A 94 3.64 12.82 4.27
CA THR A 94 4.14 11.86 5.28
C THR A 94 4.19 12.51 6.65
N TRP A 95 4.67 13.75 6.76
CA TRP A 95 4.68 14.47 8.02
C TRP A 95 3.27 14.75 8.56
N LEU A 96 2.35 15.21 7.71
CA LEU A 96 0.97 15.46 8.12
C LEU A 96 0.27 14.20 8.62
N LEU A 97 0.48 13.06 7.94
CA LEU A 97 -0.04 11.77 8.36
C LEU A 97 0.63 11.26 9.64
N THR A 98 1.93 11.49 9.82
CA THR A 98 2.65 11.14 11.06
C THR A 98 1.99 11.76 12.28
N CYS A 99 1.54 13.02 12.16
CA CYS A 99 0.91 13.75 13.27
C CYS A 99 -0.46 13.19 13.69
N VAL A 100 -1.13 12.42 12.83
CA VAL A 100 -2.43 11.80 13.11
C VAL A 100 -2.34 10.28 13.30
N THR A 101 -1.14 9.71 13.18
CA THR A 101 -0.90 8.26 13.27
C THR A 101 -0.50 7.88 14.70
N GLY A 102 -1.29 7.03 15.34
CA GLY A 102 -0.96 6.52 16.65
C GLY A 102 0.26 5.58 16.62
N LYS A 103 1.22 5.76 17.53
CA LYS A 103 2.40 4.89 17.67
C LYS A 103 2.04 3.41 17.75
N GLY A 104 0.92 3.08 18.40
CA GLY A 104 0.42 1.70 18.52
C GLY A 104 0.09 1.05 17.17
N LEU A 105 -0.29 1.82 16.15
CA LEU A 105 -0.48 1.32 14.79
C LEU A 105 0.87 0.92 14.19
N LEU A 106 1.88 1.77 14.29
CA LEU A 106 3.23 1.52 13.76
C LEU A 106 3.92 0.35 14.47
N ASN A 107 3.71 0.20 15.78
CA ASN A 107 4.24 -0.95 16.54
C ASN A 107 3.75 -2.32 16.03
N ARG A 108 2.63 -2.35 15.31
CA ARG A 108 2.06 -3.58 14.74
C ARG A 108 2.54 -3.90 13.32
N ALA A 109 3.30 -2.99 12.70
CA ALA A 109 3.83 -3.20 11.34
C ALA A 109 4.72 -4.45 11.26
N HIS A 110 4.46 -5.30 10.28
CA HIS A 110 5.14 -6.61 10.14
C HIS A 110 6.65 -6.48 10.10
N ALA A 111 7.20 -5.52 9.34
CA ALA A 111 8.65 -5.37 9.22
C ALA A 111 9.32 -4.94 10.53
N TYR A 112 8.66 -4.07 11.30
CA TYR A 112 9.15 -3.68 12.62
C TYR A 112 9.13 -4.87 13.58
N LYS A 113 8.03 -5.61 13.65
CA LYS A 113 7.95 -6.83 14.45
C LYS A 113 9.00 -7.86 14.04
N ALA A 114 9.17 -8.11 12.76
CA ALA A 114 10.17 -9.05 12.28
C ALA A 114 11.61 -8.63 12.66
N ALA A 115 11.91 -7.33 12.70
CA ALA A 115 13.17 -6.82 13.20
C ALA A 115 13.34 -7.08 14.71
N GLN A 116 12.30 -6.83 15.50
CA GLN A 116 12.29 -7.10 16.93
C GLN A 116 12.43 -8.60 17.24
N ASP A 117 11.69 -9.47 16.56
CA ASP A 117 11.79 -10.93 16.71
C ASP A 117 13.20 -11.44 16.40
N LYS A 118 13.81 -10.90 15.33
CA LYS A 118 15.21 -11.24 14.98
C LYS A 118 16.20 -10.78 16.06
N ASN A 119 16.02 -9.60 16.63
CA ASN A 119 16.87 -9.10 17.70
C ASN A 119 16.72 -9.92 18.98
N GLN A 120 15.49 -10.25 19.33
CA GLN A 120 15.19 -11.12 20.48
C GLN A 120 15.81 -12.51 20.30
N ALA A 121 15.67 -13.12 19.14
CA ALA A 121 16.27 -14.42 18.83
C ALA A 121 17.82 -14.39 18.88
N ALA A 122 18.43 -13.22 18.62
CA ALA A 122 19.86 -13.00 18.70
C ALA A 122 20.34 -12.54 20.10
N GLY A 123 19.44 -12.43 21.08
CA GLY A 123 19.77 -11.94 22.45
C GLY A 123 20.17 -10.46 22.51
N ARG A 124 19.72 -9.65 21.53
CA ARG A 124 19.99 -8.21 21.45
C ARG A 124 18.80 -7.41 22.00
N GLU A 125 19.03 -6.12 22.25
CA GLU A 125 17.93 -5.21 22.60
C GLU A 125 16.89 -5.15 21.45
N GLN A 126 15.62 -4.96 21.81
CA GLN A 126 14.48 -5.08 20.90
C GLN A 126 14.60 -4.18 19.66
N ASP A 127 15.11 -2.96 19.83
CA ASP A 127 15.24 -1.97 18.76
C ASP A 127 16.69 -1.83 18.24
N ASP A 128 17.58 -2.77 18.57
CA ASP A 128 18.97 -2.74 18.09
C ASP A 128 19.02 -2.74 16.55
N GLY A 129 19.68 -1.70 15.97
CA GLY A 129 19.78 -1.51 14.53
C GLY A 129 18.47 -1.15 13.80
N VAL A 130 17.38 -0.90 14.52
CA VAL A 130 16.13 -0.43 13.92
C VAL A 130 16.20 1.07 13.65
N THR A 131 16.20 1.46 12.38
CA THR A 131 16.20 2.87 12.00
C THR A 131 14.81 3.49 12.11
N ALA A 132 14.72 4.81 12.30
CA ALA A 132 13.46 5.53 12.21
C ALA A 132 12.78 5.32 10.84
N GLY A 133 13.54 5.20 9.76
CA GLY A 133 13.03 4.89 8.43
C GLY A 133 12.29 3.55 8.38
N LEU A 134 12.85 2.49 8.97
CA LEU A 134 12.19 1.18 9.06
C LEU A 134 10.89 1.24 9.89
N PHE A 135 10.86 2.05 10.94
CA PHE A 135 9.68 2.21 11.78
C PHE A 135 8.58 3.05 11.09
N MET A 136 8.98 4.08 10.33
CA MET A 136 8.09 5.10 9.76
C MET A 136 7.66 4.83 8.32
N TYR A 137 8.29 3.89 7.59
CA TYR A 137 7.97 3.68 6.18
C TYR A 137 6.50 3.35 5.89
N PRO A 138 5.69 2.75 6.79
CA PRO A 138 4.27 2.56 6.52
C PRO A 138 3.51 3.89 6.36
N VAL A 139 3.99 4.96 7.00
CA VAL A 139 3.41 6.31 6.84
C VAL A 139 3.79 6.90 5.48
N LEU A 140 5.03 6.71 5.04
CA LEU A 140 5.46 7.11 3.69
C LEU A 140 4.65 6.36 2.62
N MET A 141 4.45 5.05 2.76
CA MET A 141 3.60 4.27 1.86
C MET A 141 2.14 4.73 1.89
N GLY A 142 1.62 5.08 3.06
CA GLY A 142 0.30 5.70 3.20
C GLY A 142 0.21 7.03 2.43
N ALA A 143 1.25 7.85 2.50
CA ALA A 143 1.33 9.12 1.76
C ALA A 143 1.36 8.90 0.24
N ASP A 144 2.14 7.92 -0.27
CA ASP A 144 2.15 7.56 -1.69
C ASP A 144 0.74 7.25 -2.21
N ILE A 145 -0.03 6.47 -1.44
CA ILE A 145 -1.35 6.00 -1.82
C ILE A 145 -2.41 7.10 -1.71
N LEU A 146 -2.42 7.82 -0.58
CA LEU A 146 -3.43 8.80 -0.26
C LEU A 146 -3.29 10.09 -1.06
N MET A 147 -2.05 10.46 -1.48
CA MET A 147 -1.77 11.66 -2.28
C MET A 147 -2.59 11.68 -3.59
N PHE A 148 -2.70 10.53 -4.24
CA PHE A 148 -3.37 10.43 -5.54
C PHE A 148 -4.82 9.95 -5.43
N LYS A 149 -5.37 9.87 -4.20
CA LYS A 149 -6.72 9.37 -3.95
C LYS A 149 -6.95 8.03 -4.66
N ALA A 150 -5.98 7.11 -4.53
CA ALA A 150 -6.04 5.79 -5.15
C ALA A 150 -7.22 5.01 -4.57
N HIS A 151 -8.05 4.43 -5.45
CA HIS A 151 -9.16 3.58 -5.05
C HIS A 151 -8.67 2.16 -4.81
N LYS A 152 -7.73 1.69 -5.64
CA LYS A 152 -7.26 0.30 -5.64
C LYS A 152 -5.74 0.24 -5.70
N VAL A 153 -5.17 -0.62 -4.88
CA VAL A 153 -3.73 -0.85 -4.80
C VAL A 153 -3.47 -2.35 -4.98
N PRO A 154 -2.97 -2.78 -6.16
CA PRO A 154 -2.56 -4.15 -6.38
C PRO A 154 -1.36 -4.50 -5.51
N VAL A 155 -1.48 -5.51 -4.65
CA VAL A 155 -0.43 -5.92 -3.72
C VAL A 155 -0.43 -7.43 -3.50
N GLY A 156 0.72 -7.96 -3.11
CA GLY A 156 0.82 -9.31 -2.56
C GLY A 156 0.12 -9.41 -1.19
N ARG A 157 -0.23 -10.62 -0.78
CA ARG A 157 -0.92 -10.88 0.52
C ARG A 157 -0.15 -10.35 1.72
N ASP A 158 1.17 -10.36 1.67
CA ASP A 158 2.07 -9.83 2.70
C ASP A 158 2.03 -8.30 2.86
N GLN A 159 1.49 -7.59 1.86
CA GLN A 159 1.39 -6.12 1.86
C GLN A 159 -0.01 -5.59 2.23
N VAL A 160 -1.01 -6.46 2.41
CA VAL A 160 -2.39 -6.06 2.74
C VAL A 160 -2.44 -5.21 4.00
N GLN A 161 -1.66 -5.57 5.03
CA GLN A 161 -1.57 -4.80 6.27
C GLN A 161 -1.18 -3.33 6.03
N HIS A 162 -0.31 -3.05 5.08
CA HIS A 162 0.10 -1.67 4.80
C HIS A 162 -1.03 -0.85 4.17
N ILE A 163 -1.90 -1.50 3.36
CA ILE A 163 -3.08 -0.82 2.81
C ILE A 163 -4.11 -0.54 3.90
N GLU A 164 -4.30 -1.48 4.85
CA GLU A 164 -5.14 -1.25 6.03
C GLU A 164 -4.60 -0.11 6.90
N MET A 165 -3.28 -0.04 7.11
CA MET A 165 -2.65 1.06 7.82
C MET A 165 -2.85 2.40 7.09
N ALA A 166 -2.73 2.44 5.76
CA ALA A 166 -3.00 3.64 4.96
C ALA A 166 -4.47 4.09 5.11
N ARG A 167 -5.42 3.14 5.13
CA ARG A 167 -6.83 3.41 5.40
C ARG A 167 -7.04 4.03 6.79
N ASP A 168 -6.43 3.46 7.81
CA ASP A 168 -6.51 3.96 9.20
C ASP A 168 -5.95 5.38 9.32
N MET A 169 -4.82 5.66 8.67
CA MET A 169 -4.22 7.00 8.62
C MET A 169 -5.12 8.01 7.91
N GLY A 170 -5.65 7.63 6.74
CA GLY A 170 -6.58 8.47 5.98
C GLY A 170 -7.88 8.72 6.74
N ALA A 171 -8.44 7.70 7.39
CA ALA A 171 -9.65 7.82 8.20
C ALA A 171 -9.42 8.71 9.43
N SER A 172 -8.26 8.59 10.09
CA SER A 172 -7.89 9.45 11.23
C SER A 172 -7.78 10.91 10.82
N PHE A 173 -7.16 11.19 9.66
CA PHE A 173 -7.07 12.53 9.12
C PHE A 173 -8.46 13.08 8.75
N ASN A 174 -9.25 12.29 8.03
CA ASN A 174 -10.62 12.67 7.63
C ASN A 174 -11.50 12.97 8.85
N HIS A 175 -11.36 12.18 9.92
CA HIS A 175 -12.10 12.41 11.15
C HIS A 175 -11.77 13.77 11.81
N LEU A 176 -10.50 14.16 11.79
CA LEU A 176 -10.03 15.38 12.45
C LEU A 176 -10.26 16.64 11.63
N TYR A 177 -10.07 16.55 10.31
CA TYR A 177 -9.96 17.73 9.44
C TYR A 177 -11.01 17.78 8.33
N GLY A 178 -11.88 16.79 8.20
CA GLY A 178 -12.88 16.68 7.14
C GLY A 178 -12.49 15.68 6.05
N GLU A 179 -13.45 15.32 5.20
CA GLU A 179 -13.30 14.29 4.17
C GLU A 179 -12.38 14.77 3.03
N HIS A 180 -11.11 14.43 3.09
CA HIS A 180 -10.09 14.76 2.10
C HIS A 180 -9.60 13.54 1.33
N PHE A 181 -9.39 12.42 2.03
CA PHE A 181 -8.83 11.21 1.46
C PHE A 181 -9.90 10.20 1.06
N VAL A 182 -9.70 9.58 -0.10
CA VAL A 182 -10.35 8.33 -0.49
C VAL A 182 -9.63 7.19 0.22
N LEU A 183 -10.36 6.28 0.85
CA LEU A 183 -9.76 5.14 1.53
C LEU A 183 -9.48 4.01 0.54
N PRO A 184 -8.22 3.60 0.34
CA PRO A 184 -7.83 2.63 -0.66
C PRO A 184 -8.32 1.22 -0.34
N GLU A 185 -8.48 0.38 -1.37
CA GLU A 185 -8.72 -1.06 -1.24
C GLU A 185 -7.51 -1.84 -1.76
N ALA A 186 -7.08 -2.86 -1.02
CA ALA A 186 -6.11 -3.83 -1.51
C ALA A 186 -6.74 -4.71 -2.59
N VAL A 187 -6.05 -4.86 -3.72
CA VAL A 187 -6.42 -5.82 -4.76
C VAL A 187 -5.38 -6.93 -4.75
N ILE A 188 -5.81 -8.13 -4.32
CA ILE A 188 -4.98 -9.32 -4.35
C ILE A 188 -5.28 -10.05 -5.66
N ASP A 189 -4.29 -10.18 -6.52
CA ASP A 189 -4.41 -11.05 -7.67
C ASP A 189 -4.06 -12.49 -7.24
N GLU A 190 -5.08 -13.30 -7.03
CA GLU A 190 -4.92 -14.71 -6.63
C GLU A 190 -4.26 -15.57 -7.71
N HIS A 191 -4.23 -15.07 -8.95
CA HIS A 191 -3.66 -15.76 -10.10
C HIS A 191 -2.24 -15.30 -10.45
N VAL A 192 -1.59 -14.50 -9.58
CA VAL A 192 -0.17 -14.15 -9.77
C VAL A 192 0.67 -15.41 -9.69
N ALA A 193 1.05 -15.91 -10.85
CA ALA A 193 1.90 -17.08 -10.96
C ALA A 193 3.26 -16.82 -10.27
N THR A 194 3.52 -17.56 -9.22
CA THR A 194 4.86 -17.63 -8.61
C THR A 194 5.68 -18.60 -9.44
N LEU A 195 6.67 -18.13 -10.17
CA LEU A 195 7.55 -19.02 -10.92
C LEU A 195 8.53 -19.73 -10.00
N PRO A 196 8.81 -21.03 -10.26
CA PRO A 196 9.94 -21.71 -9.67
C PRO A 196 11.26 -21.17 -10.24
N GLY A 197 12.31 -21.18 -9.43
CA GLY A 197 13.67 -20.90 -9.83
C GLY A 197 14.39 -22.12 -10.38
N LEU A 198 15.70 -22.00 -10.58
CA LEU A 198 16.55 -23.06 -11.14
C LEU A 198 16.55 -24.34 -10.32
N ASP A 199 16.31 -24.25 -9.01
CA ASP A 199 16.30 -25.33 -8.02
C ASP A 199 14.88 -25.85 -7.69
N GLY A 200 13.85 -25.38 -8.39
CA GLY A 200 12.45 -25.77 -8.18
C GLY A 200 11.74 -25.02 -7.06
N ARG A 201 12.46 -24.34 -6.15
CA ARG A 201 11.84 -23.46 -5.15
C ARG A 201 11.36 -22.17 -5.81
N LYS A 202 10.52 -21.38 -5.11
CA LYS A 202 10.12 -20.06 -5.58
C LYS A 202 11.32 -19.25 -6.09
N MET A 203 11.23 -18.69 -7.31
CA MET A 203 12.26 -17.83 -7.88
C MET A 203 12.45 -16.58 -7.02
N SER A 204 13.63 -16.43 -6.42
CA SER A 204 13.97 -15.35 -5.51
C SER A 204 15.46 -15.06 -5.51
N LYS A 205 15.82 -13.78 -5.47
CA LYS A 205 17.23 -13.33 -5.31
C LYS A 205 17.85 -13.87 -4.03
N SER A 206 17.07 -14.05 -2.97
CA SER A 206 17.54 -14.60 -1.69
C SER A 206 17.98 -16.05 -1.77
N TYR A 207 17.54 -16.78 -2.79
CA TYR A 207 17.90 -18.19 -3.02
C TYR A 207 18.93 -18.38 -4.13
N ASP A 208 19.37 -17.27 -4.75
CA ASP A 208 20.29 -17.28 -5.90
C ASP A 208 19.85 -18.25 -7.03
N ASN A 209 18.53 -18.35 -7.24
CA ASN A 209 17.91 -19.27 -8.18
C ASN A 209 17.16 -18.57 -9.31
N THR A 210 17.47 -17.29 -9.56
CA THR A 210 16.71 -16.45 -10.50
C THR A 210 17.23 -16.58 -11.93
N ILE A 211 16.32 -16.37 -12.89
CA ILE A 211 16.64 -16.11 -14.30
C ILE A 211 16.40 -14.62 -14.57
N PRO A 212 17.45 -13.79 -14.74
CA PRO A 212 17.29 -12.38 -15.01
C PRO A 212 16.48 -12.13 -16.29
N LEU A 213 15.55 -11.15 -16.27
CA LEU A 213 14.62 -10.94 -17.38
C LEU A 213 15.32 -10.58 -18.68
N PHE A 214 16.36 -9.74 -18.63
CA PHE A 214 17.08 -9.23 -19.79
C PHE A 214 18.55 -9.72 -19.82
N CYS A 215 18.81 -10.93 -19.36
CA CYS A 215 20.11 -11.55 -19.60
C CYS A 215 20.32 -11.84 -21.08
N SER A 216 21.58 -11.99 -21.50
CA SER A 216 21.91 -12.37 -22.87
C SER A 216 21.27 -13.68 -23.27
N ARG A 217 21.05 -13.88 -24.56
CA ARG A 217 20.49 -15.12 -25.11
C ARG A 217 21.31 -16.36 -24.69
N GLU A 218 22.61 -16.24 -24.66
CA GLU A 218 23.52 -17.31 -24.23
C GLU A 218 23.37 -17.61 -22.73
N GLN A 219 23.29 -16.57 -21.91
CA GLN A 219 23.08 -16.70 -20.49
C GLN A 219 21.69 -17.31 -20.18
N LEU A 220 20.64 -16.89 -20.88
CA LEU A 220 19.30 -17.49 -20.76
C LEU A 220 19.35 -19.00 -21.05
N ARG A 221 20.00 -19.40 -22.15
CA ARG A 221 20.17 -20.81 -22.52
C ARG A 221 20.89 -21.57 -21.43
N LYS A 222 22.02 -21.04 -20.92
CA LYS A 222 22.82 -21.68 -19.87
C LYS A 222 21.99 -21.87 -18.58
N LEU A 223 21.25 -20.85 -18.17
CA LEU A 223 20.41 -20.92 -16.97
C LEU A 223 19.29 -21.94 -17.12
N ILE A 224 18.60 -21.97 -18.26
CA ILE A 224 17.53 -22.95 -18.53
C ILE A 224 18.10 -24.37 -18.57
N GLN A 225 19.29 -24.60 -19.16
CA GLN A 225 19.95 -25.88 -19.14
C GLN A 225 20.31 -26.33 -17.70
N GLY A 226 20.55 -25.39 -16.79
CA GLY A 226 20.81 -25.61 -15.37
C GLY A 226 19.60 -25.95 -14.51
N ILE A 227 18.36 -25.85 -15.03
CA ILE A 227 17.15 -26.18 -14.25
C ILE A 227 17.21 -27.65 -13.83
N VAL A 228 16.99 -27.88 -12.53
CA VAL A 228 16.99 -29.24 -11.95
C VAL A 228 15.81 -30.03 -12.51
N THR A 229 16.10 -31.24 -12.96
CA THR A 229 15.14 -32.22 -13.45
C THR A 229 15.39 -33.57 -12.77
N ASP A 230 14.44 -34.49 -12.82
CA ASP A 230 14.61 -35.82 -12.30
C ASP A 230 15.52 -36.69 -13.23
N SER A 231 15.75 -37.97 -12.85
CA SER A 231 16.64 -38.91 -13.53
C SER A 231 15.96 -39.76 -14.60
N ARG A 232 14.69 -39.50 -14.96
CA ARG A 232 13.95 -40.29 -15.96
C ARG A 232 14.59 -40.19 -17.33
N ALA A 233 14.78 -41.34 -17.94
CA ALA A 233 15.39 -41.50 -19.27
C ALA A 233 14.45 -40.97 -20.39
N PRO A 234 14.99 -40.71 -21.60
CA PRO A 234 14.16 -40.50 -22.78
C PRO A 234 13.24 -41.68 -23.01
N GLY A 235 11.98 -41.45 -23.37
CA GLY A 235 10.95 -42.47 -23.56
C GLY A 235 10.16 -42.82 -22.29
N GLU A 236 10.63 -42.45 -21.10
CA GLU A 236 9.86 -42.59 -19.86
C GLU A 236 8.92 -41.41 -19.64
N PRO A 237 7.62 -41.65 -19.39
CA PRO A 237 6.67 -40.60 -19.08
C PRO A 237 7.13 -39.73 -17.91
N LYS A 238 6.95 -38.41 -18.02
CA LYS A 238 7.36 -37.41 -17.04
C LYS A 238 6.18 -36.70 -16.43
N ASP A 239 6.28 -36.37 -15.15
CA ASP A 239 5.23 -35.60 -14.45
C ASP A 239 5.36 -34.12 -14.74
N THR A 240 4.24 -33.48 -14.98
CA THR A 240 4.15 -32.03 -15.08
C THR A 240 4.01 -31.38 -13.72
N GLU A 241 3.44 -32.08 -12.74
CA GLU A 241 3.31 -31.63 -11.36
C GLU A 241 4.69 -31.58 -10.70
N GLY A 242 5.00 -30.44 -10.07
CA GLY A 242 6.32 -30.19 -9.45
C GLY A 242 7.46 -29.92 -10.44
N SER A 243 7.25 -30.01 -11.76
CA SER A 243 8.26 -29.70 -12.76
C SER A 243 8.45 -28.18 -12.90
N ALA A 244 9.59 -27.66 -12.45
CA ALA A 244 9.94 -26.26 -12.62
C ALA A 244 9.95 -25.83 -14.10
N LEU A 245 10.48 -26.69 -14.96
CA LEU A 245 10.54 -26.46 -16.40
C LEU A 245 9.14 -26.32 -17.01
N PHE A 246 8.22 -27.24 -16.66
CA PHE A 246 6.85 -27.18 -17.14
C PHE A 246 6.12 -25.93 -16.64
N GLN A 247 6.25 -25.58 -15.36
CA GLN A 247 5.61 -24.41 -14.79
C GLN A 247 6.12 -23.10 -15.40
N ILE A 248 7.43 -22.99 -15.66
CA ILE A 248 7.99 -21.83 -16.36
C ILE A 248 7.44 -21.75 -17.78
N TYR A 249 7.42 -22.85 -18.53
CA TYR A 249 6.87 -22.89 -19.89
C TYR A 249 5.40 -22.44 -19.89
N GLN A 250 4.57 -23.04 -19.04
CA GLN A 250 3.14 -22.74 -18.91
C GLN A 250 2.88 -21.24 -18.67
N ALA A 251 3.72 -20.58 -17.89
CA ALA A 251 3.56 -19.16 -17.57
C ALA A 251 3.76 -18.21 -18.76
N PHE A 252 4.41 -18.69 -19.83
CA PHE A 252 4.65 -17.95 -21.06
C PHE A 252 3.82 -18.48 -22.25
N ALA A 253 3.24 -19.67 -22.14
CA ALA A 253 2.57 -20.39 -23.21
C ALA A 253 1.05 -20.13 -23.25
N THR A 254 0.46 -20.36 -24.42
CA THR A 254 -1.00 -20.47 -24.54
C THR A 254 -1.48 -21.81 -23.95
N PRO A 255 -2.80 -21.96 -23.68
CA PRO A 255 -3.37 -23.25 -23.25
C PRO A 255 -3.03 -24.41 -24.22
N GLU A 256 -3.08 -24.16 -25.53
CA GLU A 256 -2.79 -25.14 -26.58
C GLU A 256 -1.31 -25.57 -26.56
N GLN A 257 -0.41 -24.61 -26.42
CA GLN A 257 1.03 -24.86 -26.30
C GLN A 257 1.36 -25.62 -25.01
N THR A 258 0.69 -25.28 -23.92
CA THR A 258 0.83 -25.96 -22.62
C THR A 258 0.40 -27.42 -22.74
N GLU A 259 -0.72 -27.69 -23.42
CA GLU A 259 -1.23 -29.03 -23.62
C GLU A 259 -0.31 -29.86 -24.54
N ALA A 260 0.24 -29.26 -25.58
CA ALA A 260 1.21 -29.89 -26.45
C ALA A 260 2.48 -30.38 -25.66
N LEU A 261 3.00 -29.52 -24.77
CA LEU A 261 4.12 -29.89 -23.91
C LEU A 261 3.72 -30.98 -22.90
N ARG A 262 2.49 -30.97 -22.36
CA ARG A 262 1.96 -31.98 -21.47
C ARG A 262 1.94 -33.38 -22.17
N GLN A 263 1.50 -33.42 -23.41
CA GLN A 263 1.52 -34.64 -24.22
C GLN A 263 2.94 -35.13 -24.51
N ALA A 264 3.88 -34.20 -24.78
CA ALA A 264 5.28 -34.54 -24.95
C ALA A 264 5.90 -35.14 -23.66
N TYR A 265 5.52 -34.62 -22.48
CA TYR A 265 5.92 -35.17 -21.18
C TYR A 265 5.38 -36.58 -20.99
N ALA A 266 4.10 -36.81 -21.29
CA ALA A 266 3.48 -38.13 -21.22
C ALA A 266 4.11 -39.14 -22.23
N ALA A 267 4.55 -38.65 -23.40
CA ALA A 267 5.26 -39.45 -24.41
C ALA A 267 6.75 -39.67 -24.08
N GLY A 268 7.27 -39.11 -22.98
CA GLY A 268 8.64 -39.34 -22.54
C GLY A 268 9.69 -38.45 -23.22
N ILE A 269 9.39 -37.19 -23.51
CA ILE A 269 10.35 -36.23 -24.08
C ILE A 269 11.69 -36.25 -23.33
N ALA A 270 12.81 -36.18 -24.04
CA ALA A 270 14.11 -36.04 -23.40
C ALA A 270 14.23 -34.69 -22.64
N TRP A 271 14.87 -34.68 -21.47
CA TRP A 271 15.02 -33.43 -20.68
C TRP A 271 15.77 -32.34 -21.46
N GLY A 272 16.74 -32.72 -22.29
CA GLY A 272 17.46 -31.79 -23.17
C GLY A 272 16.53 -31.09 -24.16
N ASP A 273 15.61 -31.86 -24.78
CA ASP A 273 14.64 -31.32 -25.75
C ASP A 273 13.59 -30.43 -25.06
N ALA A 274 13.12 -30.86 -23.90
CA ALA A 274 12.19 -30.03 -23.10
C ALA A 274 12.81 -28.69 -22.66
N LYS A 275 14.10 -28.70 -22.26
CA LYS A 275 14.84 -27.46 -21.93
C LYS A 275 15.08 -26.61 -23.18
N GLN A 276 15.34 -27.20 -24.32
CA GLN A 276 15.49 -26.47 -25.57
C GLN A 276 14.17 -25.83 -26.00
N GLN A 277 13.05 -26.55 -25.91
CA GLN A 277 11.71 -25.95 -26.17
C GLN A 277 11.38 -24.80 -25.21
N LEU A 278 11.68 -24.96 -23.92
CA LEU A 278 11.50 -23.86 -22.96
C LEU A 278 12.35 -22.64 -23.35
N PHE A 279 13.64 -22.87 -23.68
CA PHE A 279 14.54 -21.78 -24.07
C PHE A 279 14.02 -21.04 -25.29
N GLU A 280 13.67 -21.75 -26.36
CA GLU A 280 13.17 -21.13 -27.60
C GLU A 280 11.87 -20.37 -27.38
N HIS A 281 10.97 -20.93 -26.59
CA HIS A 281 9.69 -20.30 -26.26
C HIS A 281 9.87 -19.00 -25.47
N VAL A 282 10.64 -19.05 -24.38
CA VAL A 282 10.89 -17.87 -23.53
C VAL A 282 11.72 -16.83 -24.30
N ASP A 283 12.77 -17.22 -25.01
CA ASP A 283 13.59 -16.29 -25.78
C ASP A 283 12.78 -15.59 -26.89
N GLY A 284 11.89 -16.33 -27.57
CA GLY A 284 11.00 -15.73 -28.58
C GLY A 284 10.12 -14.59 -28.03
N ILE A 285 9.73 -14.66 -26.76
CA ILE A 285 8.93 -13.62 -26.09
C ILE A 285 9.83 -12.53 -25.53
N VAL A 286 10.95 -12.89 -24.93
CA VAL A 286 11.81 -11.95 -24.19
C VAL A 286 12.78 -11.21 -25.15
N ALA A 287 13.20 -11.79 -26.25
CA ALA A 287 14.17 -11.14 -27.15
C ALA A 287 13.73 -9.74 -27.64
N PRO A 288 12.50 -9.52 -28.13
CA PRO A 288 12.08 -8.18 -28.55
C PRO A 288 11.96 -7.19 -27.38
N LEU A 289 11.72 -7.69 -26.15
CA LEU A 289 11.72 -6.86 -24.93
C LEU A 289 13.16 -6.51 -24.53
N ARG A 290 14.09 -7.45 -24.68
CA ARG A 290 15.52 -7.26 -24.42
C ARG A 290 16.12 -6.19 -25.34
N GLU A 291 15.83 -6.25 -26.65
CA GLU A 291 16.27 -5.23 -27.61
C GLU A 291 15.79 -3.83 -27.21
N ARG A 292 14.53 -3.70 -26.80
CA ARG A 292 14.00 -2.42 -26.29
C ARG A 292 14.68 -1.98 -25.00
N TYR A 293 14.92 -2.91 -24.08
CA TYR A 293 15.60 -2.64 -22.83
C TYR A 293 17.03 -2.14 -23.06
N GLU A 294 17.78 -2.80 -23.92
CA GLU A 294 19.15 -2.42 -24.26
C GLU A 294 19.21 -1.01 -24.91
N ALA A 295 18.28 -0.71 -25.82
CA ALA A 295 18.17 0.61 -26.41
C ALA A 295 17.86 1.70 -25.37
N LEU A 296 16.99 1.40 -24.38
CA LEU A 296 16.66 2.33 -23.30
C LEU A 296 17.84 2.53 -22.34
N ILE A 297 18.58 1.49 -21.99
CA ILE A 297 19.75 1.58 -21.10
C ILE A 297 20.88 2.40 -21.76
N GLN A 298 21.00 2.37 -23.07
CA GLN A 298 21.96 3.18 -23.81
C GLN A 298 21.55 4.66 -23.90
N ASP A 299 20.29 4.99 -23.63
CA ASP A 299 19.76 6.36 -23.63
C ASP A 299 19.09 6.69 -22.28
N PRO A 300 19.87 6.85 -21.18
CA PRO A 300 19.32 7.20 -19.85
C PRO A 300 18.58 8.54 -19.85
N ALA A 301 18.96 9.47 -20.73
CA ALA A 301 18.32 10.78 -20.83
C ALA A 301 16.86 10.68 -21.26
N ARG A 302 16.54 9.73 -22.12
CA ARG A 302 15.15 9.44 -22.54
C ARG A 302 14.32 8.90 -21.37
N ILE A 303 14.89 8.02 -20.56
CA ILE A 303 14.23 7.50 -19.37
C ILE A 303 13.97 8.62 -18.37
N GLU A 304 14.99 9.44 -18.10
CA GLU A 304 14.89 10.59 -17.19
C GLU A 304 13.78 11.56 -17.66
N ALA A 305 13.76 11.93 -18.95
CA ALA A 305 12.72 12.79 -19.51
C ALA A 305 11.31 12.18 -19.34
N THR A 306 11.17 10.87 -19.50
CA THR A 306 9.90 10.14 -19.31
C THR A 306 9.43 10.22 -17.86
N LEU A 307 10.32 9.98 -16.90
CA LEU A 307 10.00 10.02 -15.47
C LEU A 307 9.64 11.45 -15.02
N LEU A 308 10.38 12.46 -15.49
CA LEU A 308 10.09 13.87 -15.16
C LEU A 308 8.76 14.34 -15.75
N ALA A 309 8.42 13.93 -16.97
CA ALA A 309 7.12 14.20 -17.57
C ALA A 309 5.98 13.54 -16.77
N GLY A 310 6.20 12.31 -16.31
CA GLY A 310 5.28 11.60 -15.40
C GLY A 310 5.13 12.30 -14.06
N ALA A 311 6.24 12.76 -13.46
CA ALA A 311 6.26 13.51 -12.22
C ALA A 311 5.50 14.85 -12.36
N GLN A 312 5.66 15.57 -13.46
CA GLN A 312 4.90 16.79 -13.71
C GLN A 312 3.40 16.52 -13.70
N ARG A 313 2.93 15.49 -14.41
CA ARG A 313 1.50 15.08 -14.40
C ARG A 313 1.02 14.64 -13.01
N ALA A 314 1.84 13.94 -12.25
CA ALA A 314 1.52 13.57 -10.88
C ALA A 314 1.38 14.83 -9.99
N ARG A 315 2.25 15.80 -10.14
CA ARG A 315 2.24 17.05 -9.37
C ARG A 315 1.09 17.98 -9.71
N GLU A 316 0.51 17.88 -10.91
CA GLU A 316 -0.76 18.57 -11.26
C GLU A 316 -1.90 18.19 -10.30
N MET A 317 -1.87 16.98 -9.74
CA MET A 317 -2.78 16.55 -8.67
C MET A 317 -2.21 16.82 -7.28
N ALA A 318 -0.99 16.45 -7.03
CA ALA A 318 -0.36 16.46 -5.71
C ALA A 318 -0.23 17.89 -5.15
N THR A 319 0.24 18.85 -5.95
CA THR A 319 0.48 20.22 -5.50
C THR A 319 -0.80 20.94 -5.02
N PRO A 320 -1.91 20.98 -5.80
CA PRO A 320 -3.14 21.61 -5.33
C PRO A 320 -3.76 20.86 -4.16
N PHE A 321 -3.67 19.52 -4.14
CA PHE A 321 -4.21 18.72 -3.06
C PHE A 321 -3.43 18.93 -1.75
N LEU A 322 -2.10 18.98 -1.78
CA LEU A 322 -1.31 19.28 -0.60
C LEU A 322 -1.61 20.70 -0.06
N ARG A 323 -1.85 21.67 -0.95
CA ARG A 323 -2.28 23.03 -0.55
C ARG A 323 -3.62 23.01 0.18
N GLU A 324 -4.57 22.18 -0.28
CA GLU A 324 -5.85 21.94 0.40
C GLU A 324 -5.61 21.37 1.80
N LEU A 325 -4.77 20.31 1.92
CA LEU A 325 -4.45 19.69 3.21
C LEU A 325 -3.75 20.64 4.18
N ARG A 326 -2.81 21.45 3.69
CA ARG A 326 -2.19 22.53 4.49
C ARG A 326 -3.24 23.49 5.07
N ALA A 327 -4.20 23.91 4.26
CA ALA A 327 -5.27 24.77 4.71
C ALA A 327 -6.17 24.08 5.76
N ALA A 328 -6.47 22.80 5.58
CA ALA A 328 -7.28 22.00 6.50
C ALA A 328 -6.63 21.88 7.89
N VAL A 329 -5.31 21.68 7.95
CA VAL A 329 -4.56 21.58 9.23
C VAL A 329 -4.15 22.96 9.80
N GLY A 330 -4.52 24.06 9.14
CA GLY A 330 -4.22 25.41 9.61
C GLY A 330 -2.89 26.00 9.14
N LEU A 331 -2.12 25.30 8.32
CA LEU A 331 -0.87 25.77 7.69
C LEU A 331 -1.17 26.62 6.45
N ARG A 332 -1.72 27.79 6.65
CA ARG A 332 -2.15 28.73 5.59
C ARG A 332 -1.54 30.11 5.76
N SER A 333 -1.65 30.95 4.73
CA SER A 333 -1.22 32.33 4.79
C SER A 333 -2.00 33.10 5.90
N LEU A 334 -1.27 33.78 6.77
CA LEU A 334 -1.86 34.61 7.82
C LEU A 334 -2.71 35.76 7.25
N ALA A 335 -2.38 36.23 6.06
CA ALA A 335 -3.14 37.27 5.35
C ALA A 335 -4.55 36.80 4.92
N GLN A 336 -4.78 35.46 4.80
CA GLN A 336 -6.10 34.90 4.47
C GLN A 336 -6.93 34.54 5.70
N GLY A 337 -6.45 34.81 6.91
CA GLY A 337 -7.02 34.35 8.18
C GLY A 337 -8.33 35.03 8.61
N SER A 338 -8.84 35.99 7.87
CA SER A 338 -10.01 36.77 8.32
C SER A 338 -11.35 36.39 7.66
N SER A 339 -11.37 35.70 6.55
CA SER A 339 -12.63 35.44 5.81
C SER A 339 -13.17 34.00 5.84
N ASN A 340 -12.38 32.98 6.22
CA ASN A 340 -12.81 31.58 6.13
C ASN A 340 -12.91 30.83 7.47
N ALA A 341 -12.77 31.49 8.60
CA ALA A 341 -12.99 30.85 9.91
C ALA A 341 -14.48 30.51 10.17
N LYS A 342 -15.39 30.90 9.27
CA LYS A 342 -16.84 30.62 9.39
C LYS A 342 -17.32 29.43 8.54
N THR A 343 -16.50 28.86 7.64
CA THR A 343 -16.93 27.75 6.76
C THR A 343 -16.35 26.38 7.15
N ALA A 344 -15.43 26.30 8.09
CA ALA A 344 -14.94 25.03 8.65
C ALA A 344 -15.84 24.44 9.76
N LYS A 345 -16.99 25.06 10.00
CA LYS A 345 -18.10 24.54 10.83
C LYS A 345 -19.39 24.47 10.02
N ALA A 346 -19.38 23.82 8.88
CA ALA A 346 -20.56 23.08 8.45
C ALA A 346 -20.53 21.80 9.30
N ALA A 347 -20.94 21.98 10.54
CA ALA A 347 -21.13 20.95 11.52
C ALA A 347 -22.00 19.81 10.93
N LYS A 348 -21.56 18.58 11.04
CA LYS A 348 -22.49 17.56 11.55
C LYS A 348 -23.16 18.24 12.74
N THR A 349 -24.47 18.35 12.71
CA THR A 349 -25.28 18.68 13.88
C THR A 349 -24.90 17.63 14.91
N ALA A 350 -23.94 17.98 15.77
CA ALA A 350 -23.59 17.13 16.89
C ALA A 350 -24.85 17.06 17.74
N LEU A 351 -25.42 15.89 17.87
CA LEU A 351 -26.53 15.70 18.82
C LEU A 351 -26.00 15.88 20.22
N PRO A 352 -26.82 16.38 21.16
CA PRO A 352 -26.45 16.42 22.55
C PRO A 352 -26.01 15.02 23.02
N ALA A 353 -24.94 14.95 23.78
CA ALA A 353 -24.33 13.66 24.12
C ALA A 353 -24.06 13.55 25.63
N PHE A 354 -24.36 12.37 26.17
CA PHE A 354 -23.91 12.00 27.50
C PHE A 354 -22.43 11.59 27.48
N LYS A 355 -21.64 12.14 28.44
CA LYS A 355 -20.26 11.72 28.68
C LYS A 355 -20.14 11.19 30.09
N GLN A 356 -19.77 9.91 30.25
CA GLN A 356 -19.52 9.28 31.54
C GLN A 356 -18.01 9.34 31.84
N TYR A 357 -17.65 9.61 33.11
CA TYR A 357 -16.25 9.75 33.52
C TYR A 357 -16.10 9.37 35.00
N ARG A 358 -14.87 9.14 35.46
CA ARG A 358 -14.52 8.85 36.84
C ARG A 358 -13.68 10.01 37.38
N GLU A 359 -13.99 10.47 38.60
CA GLU A 359 -13.22 11.51 39.28
C GLU A 359 -12.19 10.94 40.28
N LYS A 360 -11.41 11.85 40.85
CA LYS A 360 -10.33 11.50 41.81
C LYS A 360 -10.85 10.91 43.13
N ASP A 361 -12.10 11.13 43.47
CA ASP A 361 -12.81 10.53 44.61
C ASP A 361 -13.21 9.06 44.41
N GLY A 362 -12.89 8.53 43.20
CA GLY A 362 -13.17 7.15 42.82
C GLY A 362 -14.59 6.90 42.33
N LYS A 363 -15.49 7.88 42.38
CA LYS A 363 -16.88 7.77 41.95
C LYS A 363 -17.05 8.02 40.44
N PHE A 364 -18.17 7.54 39.90
CA PHE A 364 -18.55 7.64 38.52
C PHE A 364 -19.57 8.78 38.33
N TYR A 365 -19.36 9.60 37.33
CA TYR A 365 -20.20 10.75 37.01
C TYR A 365 -20.63 10.68 35.54
N PHE A 366 -21.71 11.38 35.21
CA PHE A 366 -22.04 11.69 33.85
C PHE A 366 -22.40 13.16 33.68
N LYS A 367 -22.25 13.66 32.45
CA LYS A 367 -22.69 14.99 32.05
C LYS A 367 -23.37 14.93 30.69
N LEU A 368 -24.41 15.73 30.51
CA LEU A 368 -25.03 15.99 29.21
C LEU A 368 -24.45 17.29 28.66
N VAL A 369 -23.94 17.22 27.43
CA VAL A 369 -23.31 18.35 26.75
C VAL A 369 -24.12 18.64 25.50
N ALA A 370 -24.48 19.89 25.27
CA ALA A 370 -25.17 20.33 24.07
C ALA A 370 -24.30 20.21 22.83
N ALA A 371 -24.90 20.31 21.66
CA ALA A 371 -24.24 20.25 20.38
C ALA A 371 -23.10 21.27 20.20
N ASP A 372 -23.21 22.41 20.85
CA ASP A 372 -22.21 23.49 20.87
C ASP A 372 -21.10 23.30 21.92
N GLY A 373 -21.14 22.22 22.69
CA GLY A 373 -20.17 21.89 23.72
C GLY A 373 -20.50 22.47 25.13
N ARG A 374 -21.60 23.21 25.29
CA ARG A 374 -22.03 23.73 26.61
C ARG A 374 -22.50 22.59 27.50
N LEU A 375 -22.16 22.65 28.79
CA LEU A 375 -22.67 21.77 29.80
C LEU A 375 -24.16 22.10 30.05
N LEU A 376 -25.03 21.10 29.96
CA LEU A 376 -26.45 21.22 30.22
C LEU A 376 -26.83 20.69 31.62
N LEU A 377 -26.25 19.52 31.97
CA LEU A 377 -26.57 18.81 33.19
C LEU A 377 -25.35 18.00 33.65
N GLN A 378 -25.16 17.89 34.97
CA GLN A 378 -24.12 17.05 35.59
C GLN A 378 -24.71 16.20 36.72
N SER A 379 -24.31 14.92 36.78
CA SER A 379 -24.75 14.04 37.86
C SER A 379 -23.97 14.27 39.16
N THR A 380 -24.54 13.78 40.28
CA THR A 380 -23.79 13.45 41.48
C THR A 380 -22.98 12.18 41.29
N GLY A 381 -22.07 11.84 42.22
CA GLY A 381 -21.20 10.66 42.11
C GLY A 381 -21.93 9.37 42.42
N PHE A 382 -21.76 8.35 41.58
CA PHE A 382 -22.22 6.98 41.74
C PHE A 382 -21.07 6.06 42.17
N ASP A 383 -21.35 5.04 42.96
CA ASP A 383 -20.32 4.11 43.43
C ASP A 383 -19.94 3.07 42.35
N ALA A 384 -20.83 2.80 41.38
CA ALA A 384 -20.55 1.90 40.26
C ALA A 384 -20.88 2.52 38.88
N PRO A 385 -20.12 2.16 37.84
CA PRO A 385 -20.36 2.68 36.48
C PRO A 385 -21.72 2.26 35.90
N LYS A 386 -22.23 1.11 36.34
CA LYS A 386 -23.55 0.58 35.96
C LYS A 386 -24.69 1.48 36.45
N ASP A 387 -24.58 2.04 37.65
CA ASP A 387 -25.61 2.89 38.25
C ASP A 387 -25.69 4.25 37.52
N ALA A 388 -24.54 4.83 37.15
CA ALA A 388 -24.47 6.01 36.29
C ALA A 388 -25.09 5.75 34.90
N GLY A 389 -24.83 4.58 34.32
CA GLY A 389 -25.40 4.18 33.02
C GLY A 389 -26.93 3.97 33.10
N GLN A 390 -27.44 3.41 34.18
CA GLN A 390 -28.89 3.25 34.42
C GLN A 390 -29.58 4.61 34.59
N ALA A 391 -28.95 5.54 35.29
CA ALA A 391 -29.47 6.91 35.44
C ALA A 391 -29.53 7.66 34.10
N ILE A 392 -28.53 7.49 33.22
CA ILE A 392 -28.57 8.02 31.85
C ILE A 392 -29.73 7.41 31.06
N ALA A 393 -29.89 6.08 31.08
CA ALA A 393 -30.95 5.40 30.34
C ALA A 393 -32.35 5.82 30.84
N LEU A 394 -32.50 6.08 32.12
CA LEU A 394 -33.74 6.59 32.72
C LEU A 394 -34.05 8.01 32.20
N LEU A 395 -33.04 8.91 32.22
CA LEU A 395 -33.17 10.28 31.68
C LEU A 395 -33.54 10.29 30.20
N GLN A 396 -32.95 9.39 29.41
CA GLN A 396 -33.28 9.30 27.98
C GLN A 396 -34.70 8.76 27.72
N ARG A 397 -35.20 7.89 28.59
CA ARG A 397 -36.51 7.29 28.43
C ARG A 397 -37.64 8.19 28.97
N GLU A 398 -37.45 8.80 30.12
CA GLU A 398 -38.50 9.50 30.86
C GLU A 398 -38.36 11.03 30.85
N GLY A 399 -37.21 11.53 30.34
CA GLY A 399 -36.90 12.95 30.37
C GLY A 399 -36.57 13.46 31.79
N LEU A 400 -36.52 14.77 31.94
CA LEU A 400 -36.40 15.42 33.23
C LEU A 400 -37.75 15.30 33.97
N GLY A 401 -37.85 14.44 34.96
CA GLY A 401 -38.96 14.33 35.87
C GLY A 401 -38.96 15.45 36.96
N ALA A 402 -39.60 15.18 38.09
CA ALA A 402 -39.49 16.00 39.29
C ALA A 402 -38.02 16.15 39.71
N PRO A 403 -37.62 17.25 40.44
CA PRO A 403 -36.25 17.47 40.85
C PRO A 403 -35.63 16.21 41.46
N ASP A 404 -34.61 15.67 40.82
CA ASP A 404 -33.90 14.44 41.27
C ASP A 404 -32.54 14.86 41.84
N ALA A 405 -32.27 14.41 43.09
CA ALA A 405 -31.01 14.73 43.76
C ALA A 405 -29.77 14.08 43.09
N ARG A 406 -29.97 13.27 42.07
CA ARG A 406 -28.89 12.60 41.36
C ARG A 406 -28.22 13.42 40.25
N TYR A 407 -28.76 14.58 39.90
CA TYR A 407 -28.17 15.52 38.95
C TYR A 407 -28.57 16.94 39.22
N THR A 408 -27.76 17.88 38.68
CA THR A 408 -28.00 19.32 38.72
C THR A 408 -27.89 19.91 37.32
N LEU A 409 -28.73 20.91 37.04
CA LEU A 409 -28.60 21.66 35.82
C LEU A 409 -27.41 22.62 35.92
N ALA A 410 -26.74 22.87 34.78
CA ALA A 410 -25.67 23.85 34.74
C ALA A 410 -26.22 25.25 34.96
N GLN A 411 -25.41 26.15 35.48
CA GLN A 411 -25.82 27.53 35.80
C GLN A 411 -26.33 28.24 34.54
N GLY A 412 -27.53 28.78 34.61
CA GLY A 412 -28.18 29.52 33.51
C GLY A 412 -28.85 28.66 32.46
N VAL A 413 -28.93 27.32 32.65
CA VAL A 413 -29.60 26.39 31.73
C VAL A 413 -31.04 26.16 32.20
N ALA A 414 -32.00 26.39 31.28
CA ALA A 414 -33.42 26.18 31.56
C ALA A 414 -33.77 24.67 31.44
N GLN A 415 -34.69 24.17 32.26
CA GLN A 415 -35.17 22.79 32.24
C GLN A 415 -35.71 22.37 30.84
N ALA A 416 -36.39 23.31 30.15
CA ALA A 416 -36.89 23.09 28.80
C ALA A 416 -35.78 22.83 27.77
N GLU A 417 -34.61 23.47 27.90
CA GLU A 417 -33.45 23.26 27.04
C GLU A 417 -32.87 21.84 27.20
N VAL A 418 -32.79 21.37 28.43
CA VAL A 418 -32.32 20.00 28.69
C VAL A 418 -33.35 18.97 28.18
N GLN A 419 -34.64 19.23 28.31
CA GLN A 419 -35.70 18.36 27.81
C GLN A 419 -35.64 18.21 26.28
N VAL A 420 -35.34 19.24 25.55
CA VAL A 420 -35.14 19.22 24.09
C VAL A 420 -33.86 18.43 23.74
N ALA A 421 -32.83 18.55 24.54
CA ALA A 421 -31.57 17.83 24.34
C ALA A 421 -31.66 16.32 24.65
N LEU A 422 -32.70 15.87 25.34
CA LEU A 422 -32.98 14.47 25.67
C LEU A 422 -33.86 13.76 24.62
N GLN A 423 -34.52 14.51 23.74
CA GLN A 423 -35.32 14.02 22.61
C GLN A 423 -34.47 13.78 21.38
#